data_f4263c215181e204abe63a442089c1ca
#
_entry.id   f4263c215181e204abe63a442089c1ca
#
_cell.length_a   1.000
_cell.length_b   1.000
_cell.length_c   1.000
_cell.angle_alpha   90.00
_cell.angle_beta   90.00
_cell.angle_gamma   90.00
#
_symmetry.space_group_name_H-M   'P 1'
#
loop_
_entity.id
_entity.type
_entity.pdbx_description
1 polymer ?
#
loop_
_entity_poly.entity_id
_entity_poly.type
_entity_poly.pdbx_seq_one_letter_code
_entity_poly.pdbx_strand_id
1 'polypeptide(L)'
;IEAGIGGAMDVTNLVAPWATVIANVGLDHTAVLGDTLEKIAQQKAGIAKRSVPMVLYSDLPKGVHDAIVSVCRNAGAPIYEGERIRIIQQDGALHPVLTFQTDKGEVGPLTLPLMGAHQVKNAQLALAAMMALEGKIKATEEQLAEGLRTTCWPGRMQWMPTCGTGPQILVDGAHNPQAALQLKENIQRLFGKSPVVLLCAVMRDKNTKEVVRQLNEIAEVAVC
;
A
#
# COMPACT_ATOMS: atom_id res chain seq x y z
N ILE A 1 8.73 -5.39 -10.40
CA ILE A 1 7.98 -4.78 -11.52
C ILE A 1 6.60 -4.43 -11.01
N GLU A 2 6.12 -3.23 -11.28
CA GLU A 2 4.77 -2.77 -10.95
C GLU A 2 3.91 -2.75 -12.22
N ALA A 3 2.68 -3.31 -12.14
CA ALA A 3 1.72 -3.21 -13.23
C ALA A 3 1.19 -1.77 -13.34
N GLY A 4 1.07 -1.26 -14.57
CA GLY A 4 0.58 0.09 -14.81
C GLY A 4 -0.91 0.23 -14.52
N ILE A 5 -1.76 -0.55 -15.20
CA ILE A 5 -3.22 -0.55 -15.01
C ILE A 5 -3.74 -1.97 -14.98
N GLY A 6 -4.43 -2.34 -13.90
CA GLY A 6 -5.02 -3.66 -13.73
C GLY A 6 -3.96 -4.75 -13.52
N GLY A 7 -3.81 -5.66 -14.45
CA GLY A 7 -2.87 -6.77 -14.38
C GLY A 7 -3.03 -7.74 -15.55
N ALA A 8 -4.24 -8.27 -15.79
CA ALA A 8 -4.51 -9.28 -16.82
C ALA A 8 -4.02 -8.87 -18.21
N MET A 9 -4.27 -7.62 -18.60
CA MET A 9 -3.94 -7.06 -19.92
C MET A 9 -2.76 -6.10 -19.88
N ASP A 10 -2.09 -5.98 -18.72
CA ASP A 10 -0.92 -5.12 -18.58
C ASP A 10 0.30 -5.73 -19.31
N VAL A 11 1.11 -4.88 -19.92
CA VAL A 11 2.30 -5.34 -20.67
C VAL A 11 3.30 -6.05 -19.75
N THR A 12 3.33 -5.70 -18.45
CA THR A 12 4.18 -6.38 -17.47
C THR A 12 3.76 -7.81 -17.20
N ASN A 13 2.56 -8.23 -17.63
CA ASN A 13 2.06 -9.59 -17.43
C ASN A 13 2.78 -10.65 -18.30
N LEU A 14 3.69 -10.21 -19.18
CA LEU A 14 4.55 -11.09 -19.97
C LEU A 14 5.70 -11.73 -19.17
N VAL A 15 6.03 -11.17 -18.00
CA VAL A 15 7.13 -11.69 -17.17
C VAL A 15 6.82 -13.06 -16.57
N ALA A 16 7.87 -13.81 -16.26
CA ALA A 16 7.83 -15.02 -15.45
C ALA A 16 8.27 -14.72 -14.01
N PRO A 17 7.35 -14.34 -13.12
CA PRO A 17 7.69 -13.88 -11.78
C PRO A 17 7.97 -15.06 -10.85
N TRP A 18 8.70 -14.80 -9.77
CA TRP A 18 8.87 -15.75 -8.67
C TRP A 18 7.74 -15.66 -7.63
N ALA A 19 7.14 -14.49 -7.51
CA ALA A 19 5.91 -14.24 -6.77
C ALA A 19 5.11 -13.13 -7.47
N THR A 20 3.81 -13.12 -7.24
CA THR A 20 2.92 -12.02 -7.60
C THR A 20 2.31 -11.44 -6.34
N VAL A 21 2.06 -10.14 -6.32
CA VAL A 21 1.59 -9.45 -5.13
C VAL A 21 0.40 -8.58 -5.50
N ILE A 22 -0.70 -8.70 -4.77
CA ILE A 22 -1.80 -7.74 -4.81
C ILE A 22 -1.81 -6.98 -3.49
N ALA A 23 -1.56 -5.67 -3.60
CA ALA A 23 -1.71 -4.76 -2.48
C ALA A 23 -3.20 -4.47 -2.25
N ASN A 24 -3.54 -3.23 -2.03
CA ASN A 24 -4.92 -2.82 -1.85
C ASN A 24 -5.70 -2.78 -3.18
N VAL A 25 -7.02 -2.97 -3.12
CA VAL A 25 -7.94 -2.82 -4.26
C VAL A 25 -8.92 -1.70 -3.96
N GLY A 26 -8.94 -0.67 -4.80
CA GLY A 26 -9.83 0.47 -4.72
C GLY A 26 -10.46 0.80 -6.07
N LEU A 27 -11.49 1.65 -6.05
CA LEU A 27 -12.12 2.16 -7.27
C LEU A 27 -11.18 3.16 -7.94
N ASP A 28 -10.46 2.70 -8.96
CA ASP A 28 -9.64 3.52 -9.84
C ASP A 28 -9.69 2.92 -11.26
N HIS A 29 -9.45 3.74 -12.26
CA HIS A 29 -9.50 3.32 -13.68
C HIS A 29 -10.78 2.56 -14.04
N THR A 30 -11.93 2.96 -13.48
CA THR A 30 -13.21 2.23 -13.60
C THR A 30 -13.71 2.10 -15.04
N ALA A 31 -13.34 3.03 -15.91
CA ALA A 31 -13.66 2.96 -17.35
C ALA A 31 -12.97 1.78 -18.07
N VAL A 32 -11.87 1.26 -17.52
CA VAL A 32 -11.07 0.18 -18.11
C VAL A 32 -11.21 -1.12 -17.33
N LEU A 33 -11.16 -1.04 -15.99
CA LEU A 33 -11.08 -2.22 -15.13
C LEU A 33 -12.45 -2.71 -14.64
N GLY A 34 -13.51 -1.88 -14.82
CA GLY A 34 -14.85 -2.16 -14.34
C GLY A 34 -15.25 -1.31 -13.15
N ASP A 35 -16.52 -1.30 -12.85
CA ASP A 35 -17.23 -0.37 -11.96
C ASP A 35 -17.42 -0.93 -10.53
N THR A 36 -16.92 -2.14 -10.25
CA THR A 36 -16.97 -2.74 -8.92
C THR A 36 -15.59 -3.19 -8.45
N LEU A 37 -15.40 -3.27 -7.12
CA LEU A 37 -14.15 -3.73 -6.54
C LEU A 37 -13.80 -5.16 -6.97
N GLU A 38 -14.79 -6.04 -7.10
CA GLU A 38 -14.61 -7.43 -7.51
C GLU A 38 -14.11 -7.53 -8.96
N LYS A 39 -14.66 -6.71 -9.88
CA LYS A 39 -14.19 -6.66 -11.28
C LYS A 39 -12.74 -6.18 -11.36
N ILE A 40 -12.42 -5.12 -10.61
CA ILE A 40 -11.05 -4.61 -10.53
C ILE A 40 -10.11 -5.65 -9.92
N ALA A 41 -10.54 -6.35 -8.87
CA ALA A 41 -9.79 -7.42 -8.24
C ALA A 41 -9.49 -8.57 -9.22
N GLN A 42 -10.47 -8.98 -10.03
CA GLN A 42 -10.29 -10.00 -11.07
C GLN A 42 -9.25 -9.58 -12.11
N GLN A 43 -9.30 -8.32 -12.57
CA GLN A 43 -8.32 -7.76 -13.52
C GLN A 43 -6.91 -7.73 -12.92
N LYS A 44 -6.78 -7.31 -11.64
CA LYS A 44 -5.50 -7.33 -10.94
C LYS A 44 -4.98 -8.76 -10.73
N ALA A 45 -5.84 -9.68 -10.35
CA ALA A 45 -5.49 -11.08 -10.14
C ALA A 45 -5.08 -11.81 -11.43
N GLY A 46 -5.35 -11.24 -12.60
CA GLY A 46 -4.90 -11.78 -13.88
C GLY A 46 -3.38 -11.90 -14.06
N ILE A 47 -2.59 -11.37 -13.13
CA ILE A 47 -1.14 -11.61 -13.04
C ILE A 47 -0.78 -12.97 -12.44
N ALA A 48 -1.76 -13.72 -11.93
CA ALA A 48 -1.55 -15.05 -11.37
C ALA A 48 -0.90 -15.99 -12.39
N LYS A 49 0.08 -16.76 -11.96
CA LYS A 49 0.79 -17.76 -12.78
C LYS A 49 0.79 -19.11 -12.06
N ARG A 50 0.71 -20.16 -12.85
CA ARG A 50 0.71 -21.53 -12.32
C ARG A 50 1.94 -21.79 -11.45
N SER A 51 1.74 -22.33 -10.26
CA SER A 51 2.78 -22.65 -9.27
C SER A 51 3.61 -21.46 -8.78
N VAL A 52 3.16 -20.22 -9.03
CA VAL A 52 3.77 -19.00 -8.53
C VAL A 52 2.90 -18.46 -7.40
N PRO A 53 3.42 -18.23 -6.20
CA PRO A 53 2.62 -17.71 -5.09
C PRO A 53 2.06 -16.32 -5.39
N MET A 54 0.77 -16.16 -5.12
CA MET A 54 0.08 -14.88 -5.08
C MET A 54 0.00 -14.41 -3.63
N VAL A 55 0.68 -13.33 -3.32
CA VAL A 55 0.68 -12.72 -1.99
C VAL A 55 -0.42 -11.69 -1.90
N LEU A 56 -1.27 -11.80 -0.89
CA LEU A 56 -2.42 -10.93 -0.72
C LEU A 56 -2.23 -9.96 0.44
N TYR A 57 -2.73 -8.75 0.25
CA TYR A 57 -2.82 -7.75 1.30
C TYR A 57 -3.77 -8.23 2.42
N SER A 58 -3.41 -7.99 3.66
CA SER A 58 -4.31 -8.21 4.79
C SER A 58 -5.49 -7.22 4.74
N ASP A 59 -6.63 -7.59 5.28
CA ASP A 59 -7.83 -6.77 5.37
C ASP A 59 -8.53 -6.46 4.02
N LEU A 60 -8.41 -7.34 3.04
CA LEU A 60 -9.22 -7.22 1.82
C LEU A 60 -10.70 -7.48 2.12
N PRO A 61 -11.64 -6.67 1.57
CA PRO A 61 -13.05 -6.99 1.65
C PRO A 61 -13.35 -8.40 1.12
N LYS A 62 -14.26 -9.12 1.78
CA LYS A 62 -14.54 -10.54 1.45
C LYS A 62 -14.81 -10.77 -0.04
N GLY A 63 -15.62 -9.94 -0.69
CA GLY A 63 -15.93 -10.08 -2.12
C GLY A 63 -14.70 -9.92 -3.01
N VAL A 64 -13.81 -8.98 -2.64
CA VAL A 64 -12.51 -8.75 -3.32
C VAL A 64 -11.60 -9.97 -3.17
N HIS A 65 -11.45 -10.46 -1.94
CA HIS A 65 -10.65 -11.64 -1.64
C HIS A 65 -11.17 -12.86 -2.41
N ASP A 66 -12.47 -13.16 -2.33
CA ASP A 66 -13.09 -14.29 -3.03
C ASP A 66 -12.89 -14.21 -4.55
N ALA A 67 -12.97 -13.01 -5.13
CA ALA A 67 -12.71 -12.78 -6.56
C ALA A 67 -11.26 -13.13 -6.93
N ILE A 68 -10.29 -12.69 -6.13
CA ILE A 68 -8.87 -13.01 -6.35
C ILE A 68 -8.62 -14.51 -6.21
N VAL A 69 -9.13 -15.12 -5.14
CA VAL A 69 -9.00 -16.57 -4.88
C VAL A 69 -9.53 -17.40 -6.07
N SER A 70 -10.66 -17.00 -6.64
CA SER A 70 -11.24 -17.67 -7.81
C SER A 70 -10.29 -17.65 -9.01
N VAL A 71 -9.69 -16.50 -9.31
CA VAL A 71 -8.72 -16.36 -10.42
C VAL A 71 -7.46 -17.17 -10.14
N CYS A 72 -6.91 -17.09 -8.92
CA CYS A 72 -5.72 -17.88 -8.53
C CYS A 72 -5.95 -19.38 -8.63
N ARG A 73 -7.11 -19.87 -8.20
CA ARG A 73 -7.48 -21.28 -8.32
C ARG A 73 -7.51 -21.73 -9.77
N ASN A 74 -8.12 -20.95 -10.66
CA ASN A 74 -8.20 -21.26 -12.10
C ASN A 74 -6.80 -21.24 -12.75
N ALA A 75 -5.91 -20.35 -12.30
CA ALA A 75 -4.54 -20.27 -12.78
C ALA A 75 -3.62 -21.36 -12.19
N GLY A 76 -4.03 -22.04 -11.12
CA GLY A 76 -3.19 -22.95 -10.34
C GLY A 76 -2.10 -22.22 -9.55
N ALA A 77 -2.35 -20.98 -9.12
CA ALA A 77 -1.46 -20.16 -8.30
C ALA A 77 -1.76 -20.41 -6.82
N PRO A 78 -0.80 -20.83 -5.99
CA PRO A 78 -0.98 -20.91 -4.55
C PRO A 78 -1.09 -19.53 -3.94
N ILE A 79 -1.91 -19.39 -2.89
CA ILE A 79 -2.11 -18.12 -2.20
C ILE A 79 -1.27 -18.07 -0.92
N TYR A 80 -0.63 -16.94 -0.69
CA TYR A 80 0.04 -16.62 0.56
C TYR A 80 -0.65 -15.40 1.18
N GLU A 81 -1.35 -15.63 2.29
CA GLU A 81 -2.09 -14.58 2.98
C GLU A 81 -1.14 -13.65 3.75
N GLY A 82 -1.30 -12.34 3.57
CA GLY A 82 -0.50 -11.35 4.27
C GLY A 82 -0.71 -11.37 5.79
N GLU A 83 -1.86 -11.84 6.24
CA GLU A 83 -2.21 -12.00 7.66
C GLU A 83 -1.34 -13.04 8.40
N ARG A 84 -0.61 -13.90 7.69
CA ARG A 84 0.40 -14.79 8.28
C ARG A 84 1.53 -14.02 8.94
N ILE A 85 1.79 -12.79 8.51
CA ILE A 85 2.71 -11.87 9.17
C ILE A 85 1.92 -11.07 10.20
N ARG A 86 2.14 -11.33 11.48
CA ARG A 86 1.42 -10.67 12.56
C ARG A 86 2.25 -9.53 13.13
N ILE A 87 1.62 -8.39 13.38
CA ILE A 87 2.23 -7.28 14.12
C ILE A 87 2.05 -7.60 15.60
N ILE A 88 3.14 -7.87 16.32
CA ILE A 88 3.13 -8.23 17.74
C ILE A 88 3.51 -7.07 18.66
N GLN A 89 4.14 -6.04 18.11
CA GLN A 89 4.41 -4.78 18.78
C GLN A 89 4.26 -3.61 17.82
N GLN A 90 3.58 -2.55 18.26
CA GLN A 90 3.48 -1.29 17.53
C GLN A 90 3.41 -0.13 18.52
N ASP A 91 4.49 0.66 18.60
CA ASP A 91 4.61 1.84 19.45
C ASP A 91 4.88 3.09 18.60
N GLY A 92 4.30 4.21 19.02
CA GLY A 92 4.43 5.47 18.30
C GLY A 92 3.46 5.59 17.13
N ALA A 93 3.18 6.83 16.72
CA ALA A 93 2.20 7.13 15.68
C ALA A 93 2.86 7.62 14.38
N LEU A 94 3.87 8.47 14.48
CA LEU A 94 4.50 9.13 13.32
C LEU A 94 5.49 8.19 12.61
N HIS A 95 6.44 7.66 13.37
CA HIS A 95 7.41 6.65 12.93
C HIS A 95 7.30 5.47 13.88
N PRO A 96 6.40 4.52 13.61
CA PRO A 96 6.14 3.44 14.55
C PRO A 96 7.35 2.52 14.70
N VAL A 97 7.62 2.13 15.93
CA VAL A 97 8.50 1.00 16.24
C VAL A 97 7.67 -0.27 16.14
N LEU A 98 8.09 -1.19 15.30
CA LEU A 98 7.33 -2.38 14.94
C LEU A 98 8.14 -3.63 15.20
N THR A 99 7.46 -4.68 15.64
CA THR A 99 7.96 -6.06 15.59
C THR A 99 6.90 -6.93 14.90
N PHE A 100 7.35 -7.70 13.93
CA PHE A 100 6.52 -8.62 13.18
C PHE A 100 6.86 -10.06 13.53
N GLN A 101 5.85 -10.89 13.74
CA GLN A 101 6.00 -12.35 13.79
C GLN A 101 5.82 -12.91 12.39
N THR A 102 6.83 -13.62 11.91
CA THR A 102 6.82 -14.35 10.64
C THR A 102 6.83 -15.86 10.89
N ASP A 103 6.72 -16.66 9.84
CA ASP A 103 6.85 -18.12 9.90
C ASP A 103 8.26 -18.58 10.33
N LYS A 104 9.26 -17.69 10.24
CA LYS A 104 10.66 -17.99 10.60
C LYS A 104 11.06 -17.49 11.97
N GLY A 105 10.46 -16.43 12.44
CA GLY A 105 10.83 -15.77 13.68
C GLY A 105 10.35 -14.32 13.72
N GLU A 106 10.91 -13.56 14.64
CA GLU A 106 10.58 -12.16 14.82
C GLU A 106 11.47 -11.27 13.94
N VAL A 107 10.85 -10.32 13.26
CA VAL A 107 11.52 -9.26 12.50
C VAL A 107 11.29 -7.94 13.22
N GLY A 108 12.34 -7.40 13.80
CA GLY A 108 12.29 -6.18 14.61
C GLY A 108 12.98 -6.36 15.97
N PRO A 109 12.87 -5.39 16.90
CA PRO A 109 12.16 -4.12 16.71
C PRO A 109 12.83 -3.22 15.65
N LEU A 110 12.01 -2.56 14.86
CA LEU A 110 12.48 -1.62 13.85
C LEU A 110 11.61 -0.35 13.83
N THR A 111 12.21 0.80 13.54
CA THR A 111 11.47 2.04 13.27
C THR A 111 11.16 2.11 11.77
N LEU A 112 9.87 2.15 11.42
CA LEU A 112 9.46 2.32 10.03
C LEU A 112 9.57 3.80 9.64
N PRO A 113 10.38 4.16 8.63
CA PRO A 113 10.54 5.57 8.24
C PRO A 113 9.34 6.12 7.48
N LEU A 114 8.55 5.26 6.84
CA LEU A 114 7.35 5.67 6.10
C LEU A 114 6.18 5.89 7.05
N MET A 115 5.57 7.07 6.98
CA MET A 115 4.46 7.47 7.83
C MET A 115 3.10 6.94 7.33
N GLY A 116 2.19 6.73 8.28
CA GLY A 116 0.82 6.34 8.00
C GLY A 116 0.52 4.86 8.25
N ALA A 117 -0.71 4.58 8.69
CA ALA A 117 -1.14 3.22 9.05
C ALA A 117 -1.07 2.24 7.87
N HIS A 118 -1.33 2.74 6.66
CA HIS A 118 -1.22 1.93 5.44
C HIS A 118 0.22 1.46 5.16
N GLN A 119 1.24 2.22 5.59
CA GLN A 119 2.64 1.82 5.41
C GLN A 119 3.03 0.64 6.33
N VAL A 120 2.43 0.54 7.50
CA VAL A 120 2.60 -0.62 8.37
C VAL A 120 2.05 -1.88 7.69
N LYS A 121 0.90 -1.77 7.03
CA LYS A 121 0.32 -2.86 6.24
C LYS A 121 1.14 -3.18 4.98
N ASN A 122 1.72 -2.17 4.34
CA ASN A 122 2.63 -2.38 3.21
C ASN A 122 3.91 -3.10 3.65
N ALA A 123 4.47 -2.77 4.81
CA ALA A 123 5.61 -3.47 5.39
C ALA A 123 5.26 -4.94 5.70
N GLN A 124 4.08 -5.20 6.27
CA GLN A 124 3.55 -6.55 6.49
C GLN A 124 3.47 -7.34 5.18
N LEU A 125 2.93 -6.73 4.11
CA LEU A 125 2.84 -7.33 2.78
C LEU A 125 4.22 -7.61 2.16
N ALA A 126 5.17 -6.71 2.34
CA ALA A 126 6.54 -6.90 1.87
C ALA A 126 7.21 -8.10 2.55
N LEU A 127 7.04 -8.24 3.87
CA LEU A 127 7.52 -9.42 4.60
C LEU A 127 6.81 -10.70 4.13
N ALA A 128 5.50 -10.65 3.89
CA ALA A 128 4.75 -11.79 3.35
C ALA A 128 5.29 -12.21 1.97
N ALA A 129 5.63 -11.26 1.12
CA ALA A 129 6.24 -11.53 -0.18
C ALA A 129 7.63 -12.18 -0.02
N MET A 130 8.44 -11.73 0.94
CA MET A 130 9.73 -12.36 1.23
C MET A 130 9.58 -13.79 1.76
N MET A 131 8.59 -14.04 2.62
CA MET A 131 8.32 -15.40 3.09
C MET A 131 7.82 -16.31 1.95
N ALA A 132 6.95 -15.81 1.08
CA ALA A 132 6.48 -16.55 -0.10
C ALA A 132 7.60 -16.87 -1.11
N LEU A 133 8.71 -16.13 -1.08
CA LEU A 133 9.91 -16.35 -1.89
C LEU A 133 10.94 -17.27 -1.23
N GLU A 134 10.61 -17.89 -0.10
CA GLU A 134 11.48 -18.87 0.54
C GLU A 134 11.90 -19.97 -0.43
N GLY A 135 13.17 -20.29 -0.42
CA GLY A 135 13.75 -21.22 -1.40
C GLY A 135 14.26 -20.57 -2.71
N LYS A 136 13.86 -19.32 -2.99
CA LYS A 136 14.41 -18.50 -4.08
C LYS A 136 15.35 -17.42 -3.55
N ILE A 137 14.94 -16.75 -2.49
CA ILE A 137 15.71 -15.68 -1.82
C ILE A 137 15.91 -16.10 -0.37
N LYS A 138 17.17 -16.01 0.08
CA LYS A 138 17.52 -16.21 1.50
C LYS A 138 17.78 -14.85 2.11
N ALA A 139 17.06 -14.51 3.15
CA ALA A 139 17.29 -13.32 3.96
C ALA A 139 17.16 -13.69 5.44
N THR A 140 18.00 -13.12 6.27
CA THR A 140 17.89 -13.24 7.73
C THR A 140 16.86 -12.22 8.24
N GLU A 141 16.36 -12.44 9.45
CA GLU A 141 15.43 -11.52 10.12
C GLU A 141 16.03 -10.11 10.22
N GLU A 142 17.33 -10.00 10.51
CA GLU A 142 18.02 -8.70 10.57
C GLU A 142 18.10 -8.02 9.20
N GLN A 143 18.35 -8.76 8.13
CA GLN A 143 18.34 -8.20 6.77
C GLN A 143 16.95 -7.72 6.36
N LEU A 144 15.89 -8.42 6.76
CA LEU A 144 14.51 -8.00 6.55
C LEU A 144 14.19 -6.73 7.35
N ALA A 145 14.59 -6.68 8.62
CA ALA A 145 14.42 -5.51 9.47
C ALA A 145 15.17 -4.29 8.91
N GLU A 146 16.42 -4.48 8.47
CA GLU A 146 17.22 -3.41 7.88
C GLU A 146 16.63 -2.90 6.56
N GLY A 147 16.13 -3.78 5.72
CA GLY A 147 15.43 -3.42 4.49
C GLY A 147 14.20 -2.52 4.76
N LEU A 148 13.42 -2.83 5.78
CA LEU A 148 12.29 -1.99 6.20
C LEU A 148 12.75 -0.67 6.83
N ARG A 149 13.79 -0.69 7.67
CA ARG A 149 14.36 0.47 8.38
C ARG A 149 14.94 1.52 7.43
N THR A 150 15.48 1.06 6.32
CA THR A 150 16.13 1.93 5.30
C THR A 150 15.22 2.28 4.13
N THR A 151 13.96 1.84 4.14
CA THR A 151 13.02 2.12 3.05
C THR A 151 12.77 3.62 2.91
N CYS A 152 12.99 4.15 1.72
CA CYS A 152 12.68 5.53 1.36
C CYS A 152 11.80 5.55 0.11
N TRP A 153 10.68 6.27 0.16
CA TRP A 153 9.79 6.45 -0.98
C TRP A 153 9.33 7.92 -1.06
N PRO A 154 9.90 8.71 -1.96
CA PRO A 154 9.56 10.12 -2.09
C PRO A 154 8.07 10.32 -2.41
N GLY A 155 7.49 11.39 -1.84
CA GLY A 155 6.09 11.75 -2.07
C GLY A 155 5.05 10.84 -1.40
N ARG A 156 5.42 10.10 -0.35
CA ARG A 156 4.49 9.36 0.52
C ARG A 156 4.57 9.90 1.93
N MET A 157 3.68 10.84 2.26
CA MET A 157 3.69 11.58 3.52
C MET A 157 5.10 12.07 3.90
N GLN A 158 5.80 12.59 2.90
CA GLN A 158 7.21 12.98 3.04
C GLN A 158 7.33 14.40 3.58
N TRP A 159 8.06 14.56 4.68
CA TRP A 159 8.51 15.87 5.12
C TRP A 159 9.58 16.41 4.20
N MET A 160 9.35 17.62 3.71
CA MET A 160 10.36 18.35 2.95
C MET A 160 11.27 19.13 3.89
N PRO A 161 12.58 19.19 3.62
CA PRO A 161 13.47 20.06 4.35
C PRO A 161 13.01 21.52 4.22
N THR A 162 12.83 22.20 5.35
CA THR A 162 12.49 23.62 5.38
C THR A 162 13.69 24.42 5.89
N CYS A 163 13.94 25.59 5.28
CA CYS A 163 14.96 26.51 5.76
C CYS A 163 14.33 27.51 6.74
N GLY A 164 14.89 27.63 7.95
CA GLY A 164 14.46 28.61 8.94
C GLY A 164 13.15 28.29 9.63
N THR A 165 12.39 29.34 9.98
CA THR A 165 11.13 29.27 10.74
C THR A 165 9.88 29.19 9.87
N GLY A 166 10.02 28.80 8.60
CA GLY A 166 8.91 28.65 7.67
C GLY A 166 7.96 27.50 8.02
N PRO A 167 6.80 27.41 7.33
CA PRO A 167 5.87 26.31 7.54
C PRO A 167 6.51 24.97 7.20
N GLN A 168 6.12 23.93 7.92
CA GLN A 168 6.50 22.56 7.56
C GLN A 168 5.72 22.11 6.33
N ILE A 169 6.38 21.46 5.39
CA ILE A 169 5.78 21.01 4.15
C ILE A 169 5.74 19.48 4.14
N LEU A 170 4.53 18.93 4.04
CA LEU A 170 4.29 17.50 3.86
C LEU A 170 3.84 17.25 2.41
N VAL A 171 4.52 16.35 1.71
CA VAL A 171 4.19 15.97 0.32
C VAL A 171 3.61 14.58 0.28
N ASP A 172 2.48 14.41 -0.42
CA ASP A 172 1.85 13.11 -0.65
C ASP A 172 1.32 12.99 -2.07
N GLY A 173 1.33 11.79 -2.63
CA GLY A 173 0.87 11.47 -3.97
C GLY A 173 -0.59 11.02 -4.05
N ALA A 174 -1.41 11.28 -3.04
CA ALA A 174 -2.84 10.93 -3.06
C ALA A 174 -3.56 11.63 -4.22
N HIS A 175 -4.18 10.85 -5.11
CA HIS A 175 -4.82 11.36 -6.33
C HIS A 175 -6.15 10.67 -6.66
N ASN A 176 -6.59 9.72 -5.82
CA ASN A 176 -7.89 9.07 -5.92
C ASN A 176 -8.64 9.14 -4.58
N PRO A 177 -9.96 8.91 -4.54
CA PRO A 177 -10.75 9.07 -3.31
C PRO A 177 -10.26 8.24 -2.13
N GLN A 178 -9.80 7.01 -2.36
CA GLN A 178 -9.33 6.13 -1.31
C GLN A 178 -8.01 6.65 -0.70
N ALA A 179 -7.06 7.07 -1.54
CA ALA A 179 -5.80 7.64 -1.07
C ALA A 179 -6.02 8.97 -0.34
N ALA A 180 -6.95 9.82 -0.83
CA ALA A 180 -7.32 11.07 -0.18
C ALA A 180 -7.94 10.82 1.21
N LEU A 181 -8.81 9.82 1.33
CA LEU A 181 -9.38 9.44 2.63
C LEU A 181 -8.29 8.98 3.60
N GLN A 182 -7.39 8.12 3.16
CA GLN A 182 -6.27 7.65 4.00
C GLN A 182 -5.35 8.79 4.42
N LEU A 183 -5.03 9.70 3.50
CA LEU A 183 -4.24 10.90 3.81
C LEU A 183 -4.93 11.75 4.87
N LYS A 184 -6.23 12.03 4.70
CA LYS A 184 -7.04 12.76 5.68
C LYS A 184 -6.97 12.12 7.06
N GLU A 185 -7.26 10.82 7.16
CA GLU A 185 -7.24 10.08 8.42
C GLU A 185 -5.85 10.10 9.08
N ASN A 186 -4.79 9.95 8.30
CA ASN A 186 -3.43 10.03 8.82
C ASN A 186 -3.09 11.43 9.33
N ILE A 187 -3.44 12.50 8.60
CA ILE A 187 -3.20 13.88 9.05
C ILE A 187 -3.98 14.15 10.34
N GLN A 188 -5.24 13.78 10.42
CA GLN A 188 -6.04 13.95 11.63
C GLN A 188 -5.46 13.18 12.82
N ARG A 189 -5.01 11.94 12.61
CA ARG A 189 -4.41 11.11 13.66
C ARG A 189 -3.06 11.64 14.13
N LEU A 190 -2.21 12.11 13.21
CA LEU A 190 -0.83 12.48 13.51
C LEU A 190 -0.70 13.93 14.00
N PHE A 191 -1.53 14.83 13.47
CA PHE A 191 -1.40 16.27 13.70
C PHE A 191 -2.61 16.89 14.40
N GLY A 192 -3.67 16.11 14.62
CA GLY A 192 -4.86 16.54 15.34
C GLY A 192 -5.54 17.73 14.67
N LYS A 193 -5.68 18.83 15.40
CA LYS A 193 -6.29 20.08 14.95
C LYS A 193 -5.27 21.14 14.49
N SER A 194 -4.07 20.72 14.16
CA SER A 194 -3.07 21.68 13.64
C SER A 194 -3.60 22.33 12.35
N PRO A 195 -3.40 23.64 12.15
CA PRO A 195 -3.85 24.32 10.94
C PRO A 195 -3.12 23.75 9.72
N VAL A 196 -3.89 23.39 8.70
CA VAL A 196 -3.36 22.83 7.43
C VAL A 196 -3.71 23.77 6.29
N VAL A 197 -2.69 24.17 5.53
CA VAL A 197 -2.89 24.81 4.23
C VAL A 197 -2.69 23.73 3.17
N LEU A 198 -3.73 23.45 2.40
CA LEU A 198 -3.72 22.45 1.34
C LEU A 198 -3.34 23.12 0.00
N LEU A 199 -2.30 22.60 -0.63
CA LEU A 199 -2.01 22.86 -2.04
C LEU A 199 -2.17 21.54 -2.79
N CYS A 200 -3.15 21.45 -3.69
CA CYS A 200 -3.37 20.21 -4.44
C CYS A 200 -3.56 20.44 -5.93
N ALA A 201 -3.13 19.44 -6.71
CA ALA A 201 -3.43 19.33 -8.12
C ALA A 201 -3.81 17.88 -8.44
N VAL A 202 -4.95 17.69 -9.07
CA VAL A 202 -5.48 16.37 -9.43
C VAL A 202 -5.80 16.34 -10.91
N MET A 203 -5.41 15.27 -11.59
CA MET A 203 -5.65 15.11 -13.02
C MET A 203 -7.15 14.99 -13.32
N ARG A 204 -7.58 15.50 -14.49
CA ARG A 204 -9.00 15.59 -14.89
C ARG A 204 -9.68 14.24 -15.08
N ASP A 205 -8.93 13.18 -15.35
CA ASP A 205 -9.44 11.81 -15.50
C ASP A 205 -9.76 11.13 -14.16
N LYS A 206 -9.39 11.76 -13.04
CA LYS A 206 -9.66 11.26 -11.69
C LYS A 206 -10.96 11.85 -11.12
N ASN A 207 -11.49 11.21 -10.09
CA ASN A 207 -12.63 11.74 -9.35
C ASN A 207 -12.22 12.93 -8.47
N THR A 208 -11.88 14.05 -9.13
CA THR A 208 -11.35 15.27 -8.51
C THR A 208 -12.29 15.83 -7.44
N LYS A 209 -13.61 15.79 -7.69
CA LYS A 209 -14.59 16.30 -6.73
C LYS A 209 -14.52 15.58 -5.39
N GLU A 210 -14.43 14.26 -5.43
CA GLU A 210 -14.37 13.46 -4.20
C GLU A 210 -13.02 13.58 -3.50
N VAL A 211 -11.92 13.65 -4.24
CA VAL A 211 -10.58 13.89 -3.68
C VAL A 211 -10.54 15.23 -2.93
N VAL A 212 -10.97 16.31 -3.58
CA VAL A 212 -10.98 17.64 -2.98
C VAL A 212 -11.96 17.70 -1.78
N ARG A 213 -13.14 17.07 -1.88
CA ARG A 213 -14.10 17.01 -0.76
C ARG A 213 -13.45 16.37 0.48
N GLN A 214 -12.75 15.24 0.32
CA GLN A 214 -12.08 14.55 1.43
C GLN A 214 -10.99 15.41 2.06
N LEU A 215 -10.16 16.04 1.25
CA LEU A 215 -9.01 16.81 1.73
C LEU A 215 -9.43 18.18 2.31
N ASN A 216 -10.50 18.77 1.80
CA ASN A 216 -11.01 20.04 2.32
C ASN A 216 -11.52 19.95 3.78
N GLU A 217 -11.86 18.73 4.25
CA GLU A 217 -12.29 18.52 5.64
C GLU A 217 -11.14 18.72 6.66
N ILE A 218 -9.88 18.68 6.22
CA ILE A 218 -8.71 18.90 7.07
C ILE A 218 -8.01 20.23 6.81
N ALA A 219 -8.41 20.94 5.77
CA ALA A 219 -7.76 22.18 5.36
C ALA A 219 -8.46 23.40 5.99
N GLU A 220 -7.70 24.32 6.55
CA GLU A 220 -8.14 25.66 6.91
C GLU A 220 -8.23 26.55 5.67
N VAL A 221 -7.26 26.37 4.76
CA VAL A 221 -7.22 27.03 3.44
C VAL A 221 -6.85 25.99 2.39
N ALA A 222 -7.55 25.98 1.28
CA ALA A 222 -7.28 25.12 0.15
C ALA A 222 -7.03 25.92 -1.11
N VAL A 223 -5.96 25.56 -1.85
CA VAL A 223 -5.60 26.08 -3.16
C VAL A 223 -5.50 24.86 -4.11
N CYS A 224 -6.35 24.84 -5.15
CA CYS A 224 -6.48 23.73 -6.08
C CYS A 224 -6.36 24.19 -7.55
#